data_aa168817e12e5b1f1c47462a03526389
#
_entry.id   aa168817e12e5b1f1c47462a03526389
#
_cell.length_a   1.000
_cell.length_b   1.000
_cell.length_c   1.000
_cell.angle_alpha   90.00
_cell.angle_beta   90.00
_cell.angle_gamma   90.00
#
_symmetry.space_group_name_H-M   'P 1'
#
loop_
_entity.id
_entity.type
_entity.pdbx_description
1 polymer ?
#
loop_
_entity_poly.entity_id
_entity_poly.type
_entity_poly.pdbx_seq_one_letter_code
_entity_poly.pdbx_strand_id
1 'polypeptide(L)'
;MSFNRPSPSLRAALLGAVALAALGGVAAETSVAPVFAAATSEQAPAGPASFADVVDRVKPAVVSVKVKLSDADQVDDEDSQGMPGMPDIPKDSPFYHFFRHFGVPGDNNDGAERGDHAPHHHFSQAQGSGFFISADGYIVTNDHVVDHATEVTITTSEGKSMPAKVIGVDTKTDLALLKAQGSDFPYVTFATHTPRVGDWVIAVGNPFGLGGTVTAGIVSARGRDIGSGPYDDFLQIDAPVNHGNSGGPTFNAEGEVVGVNTAIFSPSGGSVGIGFAIASDVVKNVVQQLKDNGSVTRGWIGVQIQNVTPDLADDLGLKDQTGALVAAAQKDSPAAAAGVKSGDVITTVDGETVADPHDLARRIAALGPKKTVKLGLIRNGSPMTIDVTLGTMPAEKTAAAESRNSDDDEGSALAKLGLTLRPAHGQDGVVVAEVDPDGAAADKGLKQGDVILEVAGKSVKRPGEVVDAIHAAKADGKKSVLVRVKSNDGERYLTLPTRAS
;
A
#
# COMPACT_ATOMS: atom_id res chain seq x y z
N MET A 1 -20.37 0.48 -58.83
CA MET A 1 -20.00 -0.65 -59.70
C MET A 1 -19.86 -1.84 -58.79
N SER A 2 -20.90 -2.59 -58.71
CA SER A 2 -21.21 -3.84 -59.42
C SER A 2 -20.53 -5.04 -58.78
N PHE A 3 -21.36 -5.75 -58.03
CA PHE A 3 -21.75 -7.17 -58.20
C PHE A 3 -20.62 -8.23 -58.06
N ASN A 4 -20.70 -9.24 -57.17
CA ASN A 4 -21.43 -10.47 -57.45
C ASN A 4 -21.45 -11.44 -56.23
N ARG A 5 -22.64 -11.90 -55.86
CA ARG A 5 -22.86 -13.22 -55.23
C ARG A 5 -23.03 -14.25 -56.34
N PRO A 6 -22.82 -15.56 -56.03
CA PRO A 6 -24.00 -16.43 -56.06
C PRO A 6 -24.05 -17.53 -54.98
N SER A 7 -25.30 -17.88 -54.62
CA SER A 7 -25.80 -19.14 -54.04
C SER A 7 -26.18 -20.10 -55.18
N PRO A 8 -26.93 -21.20 -54.97
CA PRO A 8 -26.80 -22.45 -54.20
C PRO A 8 -27.10 -23.69 -55.07
N SER A 9 -26.90 -24.95 -54.63
CA SER A 9 -27.61 -26.11 -55.17
C SER A 9 -27.47 -27.28 -54.18
N LEU A 10 -28.47 -27.84 -53.66
CA LEU A 10 -29.59 -28.67 -54.18
C LEU A 10 -29.28 -30.18 -54.22
N ARG A 11 -29.96 -30.91 -53.33
CA ARG A 11 -30.66 -32.21 -53.50
C ARG A 11 -29.87 -33.46 -53.78
N ALA A 12 -30.12 -34.52 -52.96
CA ALA A 12 -30.92 -35.67 -53.44
C ALA A 12 -31.25 -36.60 -52.28
N ALA A 13 -32.51 -36.88 -52.17
CA ALA A 13 -33.14 -37.96 -51.45
C ALA A 13 -32.98 -39.28 -52.25
N LEU A 14 -32.91 -40.42 -51.58
CA LEU A 14 -33.34 -41.69 -52.18
C LEU A 14 -33.93 -42.63 -51.11
N LEU A 15 -35.17 -42.95 -51.34
CA LEU A 15 -36.00 -43.99 -50.77
C LEU A 15 -35.57 -45.40 -51.21
N GLY A 16 -35.86 -46.44 -50.41
CA GLY A 16 -35.83 -47.84 -50.80
C GLY A 16 -36.17 -48.72 -49.59
N ALA A 17 -37.23 -49.06 -49.40
CA ALA A 17 -38.36 -49.99 -49.50
C ALA A 17 -37.99 -51.46 -49.04
N VAL A 18 -38.64 -51.85 -47.95
CA VAL A 18 -39.38 -53.10 -47.65
C VAL A 18 -38.80 -54.43 -48.08
N ALA A 19 -38.60 -55.31 -47.09
CA ALA A 19 -38.97 -56.78 -47.19
C ALA A 19 -39.36 -57.31 -45.81
N LEU A 20 -40.61 -57.77 -45.73
CA LEU A 20 -41.18 -58.59 -44.66
C LEU A 20 -40.55 -59.96 -44.65
N ALA A 21 -40.22 -60.51 -43.49
CA ALA A 21 -40.24 -61.96 -43.21
C ALA A 21 -40.62 -62.12 -41.73
N ALA A 22 -41.81 -62.70 -41.56
CA ALA A 22 -42.35 -63.16 -40.30
C ALA A 22 -41.73 -64.48 -39.94
N LEU A 23 -41.27 -64.69 -38.70
CA LEU A 23 -41.26 -65.98 -37.99
C LEU A 23 -41.11 -65.70 -36.50
N GLY A 24 -42.01 -66.22 -35.71
CA GLY A 24 -42.21 -65.94 -34.30
C GLY A 24 -41.09 -66.46 -33.42
N GLY A 25 -40.91 -65.69 -32.35
CA GLY A 25 -40.00 -65.99 -31.25
C GLY A 25 -40.33 -65.10 -30.06
N VAL A 26 -40.63 -65.67 -28.95
CA VAL A 26 -41.03 -65.18 -27.66
C VAL A 26 -40.30 -63.87 -27.30
N ALA A 27 -41.05 -62.83 -27.16
CA ALA A 27 -40.56 -61.55 -26.64
C ALA A 27 -40.37 -61.62 -25.11
N ALA A 28 -39.13 -61.67 -24.64
CA ALA A 28 -38.80 -61.29 -23.28
C ALA A 28 -38.59 -59.75 -23.30
N GLU A 29 -39.58 -59.05 -22.81
CA GLU A 29 -39.47 -57.60 -22.60
C GLU A 29 -38.43 -57.34 -21.50
N THR A 30 -37.18 -57.07 -21.88
CA THR A 30 -36.21 -56.41 -20.99
C THR A 30 -36.47 -54.92 -21.09
N SER A 31 -37.27 -54.37 -20.16
CA SER A 31 -37.39 -52.94 -19.91
C SER A 31 -36.04 -52.43 -19.43
N VAL A 32 -35.23 -51.89 -20.34
CA VAL A 32 -34.06 -51.07 -19.96
C VAL A 32 -34.59 -49.73 -19.49
N ALA A 33 -34.84 -49.62 -18.18
CA ALA A 33 -35.07 -48.34 -17.56
C ALA A 33 -33.84 -47.47 -17.80
N PRO A 34 -33.97 -46.19 -18.25
CA PRO A 34 -32.84 -45.31 -18.32
C PRO A 34 -32.34 -45.07 -16.88
N VAL A 35 -31.15 -45.57 -16.59
CA VAL A 35 -30.43 -45.18 -15.37
C VAL A 35 -30.05 -43.70 -15.53
N PHE A 36 -30.92 -42.82 -15.08
CA PHE A 36 -30.49 -41.49 -14.75
C PHE A 36 -29.51 -41.66 -13.60
N ALA A 37 -28.21 -41.59 -13.89
CA ALA A 37 -27.21 -41.33 -12.88
C ALA A 37 -27.65 -40.02 -12.22
N ALA A 38 -28.21 -40.14 -11.01
CA ALA A 38 -28.35 -39.01 -10.14
C ALA A 38 -26.93 -38.49 -9.93
N ALA A 39 -26.56 -37.46 -10.68
CA ALA A 39 -25.42 -36.64 -10.31
C ALA A 39 -25.72 -36.17 -8.89
N THR A 40 -25.09 -36.80 -7.90
CA THR A 40 -24.95 -36.21 -6.60
C THR A 40 -24.25 -34.89 -6.86
N SER A 41 -25.04 -33.83 -7.02
CA SER A 41 -24.52 -32.47 -6.90
C SER A 41 -23.98 -32.41 -5.48
N GLU A 42 -22.68 -32.61 -5.34
CA GLU A 42 -21.95 -32.11 -4.20
C GLU A 42 -22.30 -30.62 -4.17
N GLN A 43 -23.29 -30.27 -3.36
CA GLN A 43 -23.68 -28.87 -3.15
C GLN A 43 -22.42 -28.20 -2.64
N ALA A 44 -21.78 -27.41 -3.53
CA ALA A 44 -20.82 -26.42 -3.07
C ALA A 44 -21.45 -25.70 -1.87
N PRO A 45 -20.74 -25.53 -0.75
CA PRO A 45 -21.30 -24.92 0.43
C PRO A 45 -21.91 -23.58 -0.02
N ALA A 46 -23.25 -23.50 0.07
CA ALA A 46 -23.95 -22.25 -0.20
C ALA A 46 -23.38 -21.24 0.77
N GLY A 47 -22.90 -20.10 0.27
CA GLY A 47 -22.52 -18.99 1.12
C GLY A 47 -23.67 -18.66 2.06
N PRO A 48 -23.43 -18.00 3.21
CA PRO A 48 -24.46 -17.78 4.20
C PRO A 48 -25.61 -17.01 3.56
N ALA A 49 -26.84 -17.51 3.71
CA ALA A 49 -28.04 -16.86 3.22
C ALA A 49 -28.29 -15.50 3.87
N SER A 50 -27.67 -15.27 5.05
CA SER A 50 -27.69 -14.03 5.82
C SER A 50 -26.43 -13.92 6.68
N PHE A 51 -25.98 -12.71 6.93
CA PHE A 51 -24.90 -12.42 7.89
C PHE A 51 -25.40 -12.06 9.31
N ALA A 52 -26.74 -12.09 9.53
CA ALA A 52 -27.33 -11.65 10.79
C ALA A 52 -26.73 -12.35 12.02
N ASP A 53 -26.61 -13.68 11.99
CA ASP A 53 -26.06 -14.47 13.11
C ASP A 53 -24.58 -14.13 13.41
N VAL A 54 -23.82 -13.84 12.35
CA VAL A 54 -22.41 -13.40 12.51
C VAL A 54 -22.36 -12.01 13.13
N VAL A 55 -23.18 -11.09 12.62
CA VAL A 55 -23.27 -9.71 13.11
C VAL A 55 -23.69 -9.67 14.58
N ASP A 56 -24.72 -10.43 14.98
CA ASP A 56 -25.19 -10.49 16.37
C ASP A 56 -24.09 -10.97 17.32
N ARG A 57 -23.25 -11.90 16.87
CA ARG A 57 -22.14 -12.43 17.66
C ARG A 57 -20.98 -11.45 17.80
N VAL A 58 -20.60 -10.71 16.73
CA VAL A 58 -19.38 -9.88 16.72
C VAL A 58 -19.62 -8.43 17.11
N LYS A 59 -20.81 -7.89 16.82
CA LYS A 59 -21.18 -6.50 17.09
C LYS A 59 -20.99 -6.04 18.53
N PRO A 60 -21.25 -6.85 19.57
CA PRO A 60 -21.01 -6.45 20.96
C PRO A 60 -19.56 -6.10 21.27
N ALA A 61 -18.60 -6.64 20.53
CA ALA A 61 -17.19 -6.35 20.71
C ALA A 61 -16.72 -5.07 20.00
N VAL A 62 -17.56 -4.45 19.16
CA VAL A 62 -17.19 -3.24 18.40
C VAL A 62 -17.63 -1.98 19.13
N VAL A 63 -16.69 -1.06 19.30
CA VAL A 63 -16.88 0.17 20.09
C VAL A 63 -16.70 1.41 19.23
N SER A 64 -17.32 2.52 19.66
CA SER A 64 -16.96 3.86 19.20
C SER A 64 -15.76 4.35 20.00
N VAL A 65 -14.80 4.98 19.34
CA VAL A 65 -13.63 5.63 19.93
C VAL A 65 -13.78 7.13 19.74
N LYS A 66 -13.82 7.90 20.83
CA LYS A 66 -13.89 9.36 20.83
C LYS A 66 -12.67 9.91 21.55
N VAL A 67 -12.05 10.93 20.96
CA VAL A 67 -10.88 11.58 21.55
C VAL A 67 -11.11 13.07 21.70
N LYS A 68 -10.50 13.63 22.75
CA LYS A 68 -10.31 15.08 22.90
C LYS A 68 -8.91 15.43 22.47
N LEU A 69 -8.78 16.44 21.62
CA LEU A 69 -7.50 16.92 21.11
C LEU A 69 -6.96 18.05 21.99
N SER A 70 -5.64 18.26 21.97
CA SER A 70 -4.98 19.36 22.71
C SER A 70 -5.24 20.71 22.02
N ASP A 71 -5.54 21.76 22.82
CA ASP A 71 -5.70 23.13 22.32
C ASP A 71 -4.38 23.75 21.78
N ALA A 72 -3.24 23.10 21.98
CA ALA A 72 -1.93 23.60 21.57
C ALA A 72 -1.62 23.41 20.07
N ASP A 73 -2.40 22.60 19.37
CA ASP A 73 -2.15 22.24 17.96
C ASP A 73 -3.01 23.04 16.96
N GLN A 74 -3.69 24.11 17.42
CA GLN A 74 -4.33 25.08 16.53
C GLN A 74 -3.27 26.08 16.03
N VAL A 75 -2.41 25.65 15.12
CA VAL A 75 -1.49 26.54 14.41
C VAL A 75 -2.21 27.10 13.19
N ASP A 76 -2.20 28.44 13.09
CA ASP A 76 -2.76 29.21 11.97
C ASP A 76 -2.35 28.62 10.61
N ASP A 77 -3.35 28.34 9.78
CA ASP A 77 -3.35 27.46 8.58
C ASP A 77 -2.85 28.19 7.32
N GLU A 78 -1.81 29.03 7.38
CA GLU A 78 -1.31 29.69 6.16
C GLU A 78 0.00 29.13 5.58
N ASP A 79 0.75 28.21 6.28
CA ASP A 79 2.03 27.70 5.77
C ASP A 79 2.37 26.23 6.19
N SER A 80 1.40 25.36 6.45
CA SER A 80 1.69 24.00 6.91
C SER A 80 2.19 23.07 5.79
N GLN A 81 3.50 22.96 5.68
CA GLN A 81 4.21 21.83 5.09
C GLN A 81 4.09 20.62 6.04
N GLY A 82 3.12 19.72 5.77
CA GLY A 82 2.96 18.45 6.47
C GLY A 82 2.28 18.58 7.84
N MET A 83 1.09 18.00 8.00
CA MET A 83 0.45 17.87 9.31
C MET A 83 1.24 16.84 10.14
N PRO A 84 1.65 17.16 11.39
CA PRO A 84 2.26 16.19 12.30
C PRO A 84 1.29 15.01 12.53
N GLY A 85 1.75 13.78 12.35
CA GLY A 85 0.95 12.57 12.59
C GLY A 85 0.20 11.99 11.40
N MET A 86 0.12 12.70 10.26
CA MET A 86 -0.36 12.06 9.02
C MET A 86 0.76 11.26 8.37
N PRO A 87 0.44 10.08 7.77
CA PRO A 87 1.35 9.42 6.83
C PRO A 87 1.82 10.44 5.77
N ASP A 88 3.07 10.34 5.33
CA ASP A 88 3.66 11.26 4.33
C ASP A 88 3.04 11.00 2.94
N ILE A 89 1.75 11.36 2.82
CA ILE A 89 0.94 11.13 1.63
C ILE A 89 1.02 12.36 0.74
N PRO A 90 1.41 12.21 -0.54
CA PRO A 90 1.44 13.32 -1.50
C PRO A 90 0.10 14.06 -1.55
N LYS A 91 0.13 15.41 -1.57
CA LYS A 91 -1.08 16.27 -1.53
C LYS A 91 -2.05 16.05 -2.69
N ASP A 92 -1.57 15.51 -3.79
CA ASP A 92 -2.32 15.10 -4.99
C ASP A 92 -2.86 13.67 -4.91
N SER A 93 -2.52 12.91 -3.85
CA SER A 93 -3.07 11.57 -3.61
C SER A 93 -4.56 11.65 -3.25
N PRO A 94 -5.41 10.78 -3.83
CA PRO A 94 -6.82 10.66 -3.43
C PRO A 94 -7.01 10.33 -1.93
N PHE A 95 -6.00 9.74 -1.30
CA PHE A 95 -6.00 9.41 0.14
C PHE A 95 -5.74 10.63 1.01
N TYR A 96 -5.00 11.65 0.50
CA TYR A 96 -4.74 12.88 1.23
C TYR A 96 -6.05 13.58 1.66
N HIS A 97 -7.03 13.66 0.78
CA HIS A 97 -8.35 14.22 1.09
C HIS A 97 -9.12 13.42 2.14
N PHE A 98 -8.96 12.09 2.16
CA PHE A 98 -9.58 11.24 3.16
C PHE A 98 -8.97 11.50 4.55
N PHE A 99 -7.65 11.48 4.67
CA PHE A 99 -6.97 11.69 5.95
C PHE A 99 -7.09 13.13 6.46
N ARG A 100 -7.06 14.13 5.56
CA ARG A 100 -7.26 15.54 5.93
C ARG A 100 -8.61 15.80 6.63
N HIS A 101 -9.67 15.10 6.25
CA HIS A 101 -10.98 15.25 6.89
C HIS A 101 -11.11 14.54 8.24
N PHE A 102 -10.15 13.72 8.63
CA PHE A 102 -10.14 13.06 9.94
C PHE A 102 -9.61 13.98 11.05
N GLY A 103 -8.71 14.91 10.73
CA GLY A 103 -8.04 15.79 11.69
C GLY A 103 -8.71 17.15 11.93
N VAL A 104 -9.69 17.55 11.12
CA VAL A 104 -10.33 18.89 11.25
C VAL A 104 -11.85 18.76 11.21
N PRO A 105 -12.55 18.97 12.32
CA PRO A 105 -13.99 19.18 12.31
C PRO A 105 -14.34 20.54 11.69
N GLY A 106 -14.82 20.53 10.45
CA GLY A 106 -15.81 21.45 9.94
C GLY A 106 -15.42 22.92 9.79
N ASP A 107 -14.90 23.30 8.64
CA ASP A 107 -15.20 24.60 8.07
C ASP A 107 -16.43 24.48 7.14
N ASN A 108 -17.62 24.47 7.73
CA ASN A 108 -18.86 24.81 7.06
C ASN A 108 -19.01 26.33 7.11
N ASN A 109 -18.23 27.04 6.32
CA ASN A 109 -18.41 28.47 6.14
C ASN A 109 -19.49 28.74 5.07
N ASP A 110 -20.74 28.49 5.42
CA ASP A 110 -21.87 29.15 4.80
C ASP A 110 -22.14 30.45 5.56
N GLY A 111 -22.01 31.56 4.85
CA GLY A 111 -22.00 32.90 5.36
C GLY A 111 -23.14 33.25 6.32
N ALA A 112 -22.80 33.77 7.50
CA ALA A 112 -23.65 34.66 8.29
C ALA A 112 -22.77 35.50 9.22
N GLU A 113 -22.85 36.78 9.00
CA GLU A 113 -22.70 37.96 9.86
C GLU A 113 -21.86 37.93 11.13
N ARG A 114 -20.90 38.86 11.18
CA ARG A 114 -20.09 39.26 12.33
C ARG A 114 -20.95 39.66 13.51
N GLY A 115 -20.95 38.86 14.55
CA GLY A 115 -21.42 39.16 15.88
C GLY A 115 -20.30 38.92 16.89
N ASP A 116 -20.04 39.96 17.71
CA ASP A 116 -19.08 40.01 18.80
C ASP A 116 -19.32 38.89 19.81
N HIS A 117 -18.45 37.87 19.86
CA HIS A 117 -18.55 36.75 20.82
C HIS A 117 -17.17 36.40 21.41
N ALA A 118 -17.17 36.31 22.72
CA ALA A 118 -16.09 35.81 23.56
C ALA A 118 -15.46 34.49 23.02
N PRO A 119 -14.18 34.19 23.35
CA PRO A 119 -13.50 33.01 22.87
C PRO A 119 -14.19 31.75 23.45
N HIS A 120 -15.01 31.10 22.63
CA HIS A 120 -15.48 29.75 22.91
C HIS A 120 -14.35 28.80 22.57
N HIS A 121 -13.78 28.14 23.57
CA HIS A 121 -12.90 27.00 23.40
C HIS A 121 -13.66 25.90 22.66
N HIS A 122 -13.45 25.77 21.36
CA HIS A 122 -13.92 24.64 20.56
C HIS A 122 -12.98 23.47 20.80
N PHE A 123 -13.34 22.53 21.66
CA PHE A 123 -12.67 21.25 21.74
C PHE A 123 -12.93 20.50 20.43
N SER A 124 -11.92 20.35 19.61
CA SER A 124 -11.96 19.49 18.46
C SER A 124 -12.08 18.03 18.94
N GLN A 125 -13.08 17.30 18.46
CA GLN A 125 -13.29 15.90 18.77
C GLN A 125 -13.08 15.08 17.50
N ALA A 126 -12.13 14.15 17.52
CA ALA A 126 -12.04 13.13 16.49
C ALA A 126 -12.79 11.87 16.94
N GLN A 127 -13.30 11.10 15.99
CA GLN A 127 -14.09 9.92 16.25
C GLN A 127 -13.87 8.84 15.21
N GLY A 128 -13.74 7.59 15.70
CA GLY A 128 -13.62 6.38 14.89
C GLY A 128 -14.28 5.19 15.58
N SER A 129 -13.88 4.02 15.14
CA SER A 129 -14.29 2.73 15.71
C SER A 129 -13.09 1.99 16.30
N GLY A 130 -13.36 0.97 17.07
CA GLY A 130 -12.39 0.00 17.56
C GLY A 130 -13.08 -1.30 17.92
N PHE A 131 -12.33 -2.29 18.36
CA PHE A 131 -12.92 -3.56 18.79
C PHE A 131 -12.07 -4.24 19.86
N PHE A 132 -12.74 -4.89 20.80
CA PHE A 132 -12.10 -5.69 21.84
C PHE A 132 -11.49 -6.97 21.25
N ILE A 133 -10.25 -7.24 21.62
CA ILE A 133 -9.50 -8.45 21.26
C ILE A 133 -9.27 -9.39 22.43
N SER A 134 -9.71 -8.99 23.65
CA SER A 134 -9.58 -9.80 24.85
C SER A 134 -10.59 -9.37 25.91
N ALA A 135 -10.99 -10.32 26.77
CA ALA A 135 -11.96 -10.09 27.85
C ALA A 135 -11.46 -9.08 28.91
N ASP A 136 -10.16 -8.91 29.06
CA ASP A 136 -9.56 -7.95 29.98
C ASP A 136 -9.50 -6.51 29.44
N GLY A 137 -10.03 -6.26 28.20
CA GLY A 137 -10.29 -4.91 27.70
C GLY A 137 -9.20 -4.31 26.80
N TYR A 138 -8.39 -5.11 26.11
CA TYR A 138 -7.56 -4.61 25.02
C TYR A 138 -8.41 -4.35 23.80
N ILE A 139 -8.18 -3.18 23.16
CA ILE A 139 -8.92 -2.69 21.98
C ILE A 139 -7.94 -2.31 20.90
N VAL A 140 -8.22 -2.71 19.67
CA VAL A 140 -7.51 -2.26 18.46
C VAL A 140 -8.31 -1.15 17.79
N THR A 141 -7.60 -0.14 17.32
CA THR A 141 -8.11 0.95 16.46
C THR A 141 -7.00 1.45 15.54
N ASN A 142 -7.25 2.46 14.70
CA ASN A 142 -6.20 3.12 13.95
C ASN A 142 -5.45 4.16 14.79
N ASP A 143 -4.18 4.42 14.41
CA ASP A 143 -3.35 5.46 15.02
C ASP A 143 -3.95 6.84 14.80
N HIS A 144 -4.32 7.19 13.55
CA HIS A 144 -4.93 8.47 13.19
C HIS A 144 -6.24 8.78 13.96
N VAL A 145 -6.92 7.77 14.54
CA VAL A 145 -8.12 7.97 15.36
C VAL A 145 -7.75 8.49 16.76
N VAL A 146 -6.57 8.17 17.27
CA VAL A 146 -6.11 8.52 18.62
C VAL A 146 -4.91 9.47 18.63
N ASP A 147 -4.48 9.91 17.48
CA ASP A 147 -3.36 10.82 17.34
C ASP A 147 -3.66 12.15 18.05
N HIS A 148 -2.66 12.72 18.72
CA HIS A 148 -2.78 13.92 19.56
C HIS A 148 -3.88 13.87 20.65
N ALA A 149 -4.40 12.67 20.97
CA ALA A 149 -5.45 12.51 21.99
C ALA A 149 -4.93 12.81 23.40
N THR A 150 -5.56 13.77 24.08
CA THR A 150 -5.35 13.99 25.51
C THR A 150 -6.22 13.09 26.39
N GLU A 151 -7.38 12.69 25.89
CA GLU A 151 -8.32 11.80 26.56
C GLU A 151 -9.01 10.91 25.53
N VAL A 152 -9.06 9.61 25.79
CA VAL A 152 -9.76 8.64 24.95
C VAL A 152 -10.94 8.06 25.71
N THR A 153 -12.13 8.12 25.13
CA THR A 153 -13.36 7.53 25.64
C THR A 153 -13.88 6.53 24.63
N ILE A 154 -14.18 5.31 25.08
CA ILE A 154 -14.88 4.31 24.26
C ILE A 154 -16.34 4.24 24.65
N THR A 155 -17.20 3.94 23.66
CA THR A 155 -18.63 3.67 23.90
C THR A 155 -18.99 2.33 23.27
N THR A 156 -19.52 1.40 24.08
CA THR A 156 -19.94 0.07 23.63
C THR A 156 -21.19 0.15 22.75
N SER A 157 -21.53 -0.96 22.09
CA SER A 157 -22.76 -1.09 21.28
C SER A 157 -24.05 -0.88 22.12
N GLU A 158 -23.98 -1.09 23.44
CA GLU A 158 -25.07 -0.86 24.39
C GLU A 158 -25.15 0.60 24.91
N GLY A 159 -24.24 1.48 24.44
CA GLY A 159 -24.21 2.89 24.84
C GLY A 159 -23.44 3.17 26.14
N LYS A 160 -22.77 2.20 26.74
CA LYS A 160 -21.94 2.40 27.93
C LYS A 160 -20.63 3.05 27.56
N SER A 161 -20.37 4.25 28.07
CA SER A 161 -19.12 5.00 27.88
C SER A 161 -18.15 4.78 29.04
N MET A 162 -16.85 4.66 28.71
CA MET A 162 -15.79 4.50 29.70
C MET A 162 -14.45 5.02 29.16
N PRO A 163 -13.53 5.48 30.03
CA PRO A 163 -12.21 5.90 29.62
C PRO A 163 -11.36 4.71 29.16
N ALA A 164 -10.49 4.95 28.18
CA ALA A 164 -9.47 4.00 27.73
C ALA A 164 -8.11 4.67 27.73
N LYS A 165 -7.05 3.90 28.01
CA LYS A 165 -5.66 4.36 27.96
C LYS A 165 -5.01 3.88 26.68
N VAL A 166 -4.29 4.75 25.98
CA VAL A 166 -3.40 4.37 24.86
C VAL A 166 -2.21 3.60 25.47
N ILE A 167 -2.03 2.36 25.05
CA ILE A 167 -0.91 1.49 25.44
C ILE A 167 0.29 1.75 24.53
N GLY A 168 0.04 1.93 23.25
CA GLY A 168 1.05 2.28 22.26
C GLY A 168 0.41 2.44 20.89
N VAL A 169 1.18 3.08 20.01
CA VAL A 169 0.80 3.35 18.63
C VAL A 169 1.91 2.93 17.68
N ASP A 170 1.53 2.66 16.45
CA ASP A 170 2.44 2.38 15.35
C ASP A 170 2.01 3.18 14.12
N THR A 171 2.58 4.37 13.95
CA THR A 171 2.30 5.30 12.86
C THR A 171 2.62 4.72 11.47
N LYS A 172 3.56 3.78 11.40
CA LYS A 172 3.99 3.16 10.13
C LYS A 172 2.96 2.18 9.55
N THR A 173 2.08 1.65 10.37
CA THR A 173 0.98 0.76 9.92
C THR A 173 -0.39 1.30 10.30
N ASP A 174 -0.46 2.53 10.82
CA ASP A 174 -1.70 3.18 11.24
C ASP A 174 -2.51 2.33 12.24
N LEU A 175 -1.85 1.77 13.28
CA LEU A 175 -2.46 0.95 14.31
C LEU A 175 -2.22 1.50 15.71
N ALA A 176 -3.23 1.40 16.56
CA ALA A 176 -3.14 1.73 17.98
C ALA A 176 -3.74 0.62 18.86
N LEU A 177 -3.16 0.41 20.04
CA LEU A 177 -3.64 -0.48 21.06
C LEU A 177 -4.10 0.35 22.27
N LEU A 178 -5.37 0.16 22.66
CA LEU A 178 -5.96 0.80 23.81
C LEU A 178 -6.25 -0.22 24.91
N LYS A 179 -6.43 0.26 26.13
CA LYS A 179 -6.83 -0.54 27.30
C LYS A 179 -7.98 0.15 28.03
N ALA A 180 -9.15 -0.47 28.01
CA ALA A 180 -10.28 -0.11 28.85
C ALA A 180 -10.13 -0.69 30.27
N GLN A 181 -10.71 -0.03 31.27
CA GLN A 181 -10.77 -0.54 32.64
C GLN A 181 -11.99 -1.46 32.82
N GLY A 182 -11.76 -2.66 33.32
CA GLY A 182 -12.80 -3.66 33.55
C GLY A 182 -12.38 -5.06 33.15
N SER A 183 -13.33 -5.99 33.18
CA SER A 183 -13.21 -7.39 32.79
C SER A 183 -14.49 -7.85 32.10
N ASP A 184 -14.44 -9.05 31.56
CA ASP A 184 -15.58 -9.74 30.93
C ASP A 184 -16.17 -9.03 29.73
N PHE A 185 -15.30 -8.27 28.99
CA PHE A 185 -15.69 -7.66 27.73
C PHE A 185 -15.94 -8.72 26.66
N PRO A 186 -17.00 -8.58 25.85
CA PRO A 186 -17.12 -9.35 24.62
C PRO A 186 -15.95 -9.02 23.71
N TYR A 187 -15.31 -10.02 23.11
CA TYR A 187 -14.16 -9.84 22.24
C TYR A 187 -14.23 -10.74 21.02
N VAL A 188 -13.47 -10.40 20.00
CA VAL A 188 -13.36 -11.14 18.76
C VAL A 188 -11.96 -11.69 18.56
N THR A 189 -11.84 -12.73 17.71
CA THR A 189 -10.59 -13.39 17.39
C THR A 189 -10.14 -13.05 15.97
N PHE A 190 -8.85 -13.10 15.74
CA PHE A 190 -8.29 -12.92 14.41
C PHE A 190 -8.35 -14.22 13.61
N ALA A 191 -8.63 -14.10 12.31
CA ALA A 191 -8.61 -15.21 11.38
C ALA A 191 -7.25 -15.92 11.38
N THR A 192 -7.29 -17.24 11.28
CA THR A 192 -6.08 -18.07 11.21
C THR A 192 -5.50 -18.14 9.80
N HIS A 193 -6.32 -17.88 8.80
CA HIS A 193 -5.95 -17.91 7.39
C HIS A 193 -6.16 -16.54 6.76
N THR A 194 -5.25 -16.17 5.86
CA THR A 194 -5.37 -14.96 5.07
C THR A 194 -6.51 -15.12 4.05
N PRO A 195 -7.46 -14.16 3.94
CA PRO A 195 -8.58 -14.27 3.03
C PRO A 195 -8.11 -14.25 1.57
N ARG A 196 -8.86 -14.91 0.68
CA ARG A 196 -8.60 -14.93 -0.76
C ARG A 196 -9.43 -13.84 -1.45
N VAL A 197 -9.00 -13.42 -2.62
CA VAL A 197 -9.82 -12.59 -3.49
C VAL A 197 -11.13 -13.34 -3.82
N GLY A 198 -12.26 -12.66 -3.62
CA GLY A 198 -13.61 -13.23 -3.77
C GLY A 198 -14.24 -13.76 -2.48
N ASP A 199 -13.48 -13.91 -1.38
CA ASP A 199 -14.06 -14.30 -0.10
C ASP A 199 -14.94 -13.16 0.46
N TRP A 200 -16.09 -13.52 1.07
CA TRP A 200 -16.99 -12.57 1.71
C TRP A 200 -16.32 -11.87 2.89
N VAL A 201 -16.61 -10.58 3.00
CA VAL A 201 -16.20 -9.76 4.15
C VAL A 201 -17.35 -8.91 4.66
N ILE A 202 -17.33 -8.67 5.98
CA ILE A 202 -18.31 -7.86 6.70
C ILE A 202 -17.55 -6.76 7.44
N ALA A 203 -17.66 -5.52 6.99
CA ALA A 203 -17.07 -4.38 7.67
C ALA A 203 -18.05 -3.86 8.73
N VAL A 204 -17.56 -3.74 9.97
CA VAL A 204 -18.36 -3.27 11.12
C VAL A 204 -17.67 -2.06 11.71
N GLY A 205 -18.46 -1.03 11.97
CA GLY A 205 -18.04 0.16 12.71
C GLY A 205 -19.12 0.56 13.72
N ASN A 206 -18.77 1.45 14.63
CA ASN A 206 -19.72 2.06 15.56
C ASN A 206 -19.60 3.59 15.54
N PRO A 207 -19.74 4.21 14.35
CA PRO A 207 -19.70 5.66 14.27
C PRO A 207 -20.77 6.26 15.18
N PHE A 208 -20.41 7.28 15.93
CA PHE A 208 -21.30 8.01 16.84
C PHE A 208 -21.81 7.25 18.08
N GLY A 209 -21.46 5.97 18.27
CA GLY A 209 -21.94 5.17 19.41
C GLY A 209 -23.44 4.84 19.33
N LEU A 210 -24.01 4.86 18.13
CA LEU A 210 -25.45 4.65 17.89
C LEU A 210 -25.84 3.19 17.64
N GLY A 211 -25.00 2.25 18.07
CA GLY A 211 -25.31 0.82 18.00
C GLY A 211 -24.73 0.09 16.78
N GLY A 212 -23.80 0.73 16.04
CA GLY A 212 -23.00 0.08 15.00
C GLY A 212 -23.61 0.13 13.60
N THR A 213 -22.73 0.18 12.61
CA THR A 213 -23.03 0.10 11.18
C THR A 213 -22.37 -1.14 10.60
N VAL A 214 -23.08 -1.87 9.75
CA VAL A 214 -22.59 -3.09 9.11
C VAL A 214 -22.75 -2.97 7.61
N THR A 215 -21.68 -3.28 6.88
CA THR A 215 -21.69 -3.40 5.42
C THR A 215 -21.04 -4.72 5.02
N ALA A 216 -21.41 -5.26 3.86
CA ALA A 216 -20.85 -6.50 3.35
C ALA A 216 -20.36 -6.35 1.91
N GLY A 217 -19.38 -7.13 1.56
CA GLY A 217 -18.77 -7.18 0.24
C GLY A 217 -17.80 -8.35 0.14
N ILE A 218 -16.79 -8.23 -0.72
CA ILE A 218 -15.76 -9.25 -0.92
C ILE A 218 -14.37 -8.63 -0.81
N VAL A 219 -13.37 -9.48 -0.65
CA VAL A 219 -11.97 -9.11 -0.89
C VAL A 219 -11.77 -8.92 -2.38
N SER A 220 -11.53 -7.69 -2.83
CA SER A 220 -11.31 -7.35 -4.25
C SER A 220 -9.85 -7.54 -4.68
N ALA A 221 -8.90 -7.31 -3.77
CA ALA A 221 -7.46 -7.50 -4.01
C ALA A 221 -6.70 -7.62 -2.67
N ARG A 222 -5.43 -8.04 -2.76
CA ARG A 222 -4.51 -8.18 -1.61
C ARG A 222 -3.19 -7.52 -1.93
N GLY A 223 -2.42 -7.19 -0.88
CA GLY A 223 -1.09 -6.60 -1.05
C GLY A 223 -1.12 -5.23 -1.73
N ARG A 224 -2.18 -4.44 -1.50
CA ARG A 224 -2.28 -3.11 -2.10
C ARG A 224 -1.34 -2.14 -1.40
N ASP A 225 -0.55 -1.48 -2.22
CA ASP A 225 0.18 -0.28 -1.89
C ASP A 225 -0.73 0.92 -2.21
N ILE A 226 -0.96 1.77 -1.23
CA ILE A 226 -1.77 2.99 -1.36
C ILE A 226 -0.95 4.26 -1.15
N GLY A 227 0.38 4.12 -1.02
CA GLY A 227 1.31 5.22 -0.81
C GLY A 227 1.29 5.78 0.61
N SER A 228 0.79 5.03 1.60
CA SER A 228 0.79 5.45 3.01
C SER A 228 2.11 5.11 3.72
N GLY A 229 2.94 4.25 3.12
CA GLY A 229 4.25 3.94 3.70
C GLY A 229 4.93 2.70 3.14
N PRO A 230 6.18 2.45 3.56
CA PRO A 230 6.98 1.34 3.03
C PRO A 230 6.48 -0.05 3.46
N TYR A 231 5.50 -0.12 4.36
CA TYR A 231 4.94 -1.36 4.90
C TYR A 231 3.51 -1.61 4.43
N ASP A 232 3.06 -0.90 3.41
CA ASP A 232 1.73 -1.05 2.84
C ASP A 232 1.46 -2.51 2.45
N ASP A 233 0.39 -3.06 3.02
CA ASP A 233 -0.11 -4.41 2.75
C ASP A 233 -1.62 -4.46 3.04
N PHE A 234 -2.37 -3.72 2.22
CA PHE A 234 -3.79 -3.58 2.44
C PHE A 234 -4.60 -4.65 1.72
N LEU A 235 -5.66 -5.12 2.37
CA LEU A 235 -6.78 -5.77 1.72
C LEU A 235 -7.63 -4.69 1.07
N GLN A 236 -7.87 -4.79 -0.23
CA GLN A 236 -8.90 -4.00 -0.90
C GLN A 236 -10.23 -4.73 -0.77
N ILE A 237 -11.26 -4.04 -0.29
CA ILE A 237 -12.62 -4.57 -0.13
C ILE A 237 -13.62 -3.66 -0.84
N ASP A 238 -14.73 -4.23 -1.31
CA ASP A 238 -15.83 -3.46 -1.90
C ASP A 238 -16.99 -3.25 -0.92
N ALA A 239 -16.93 -3.83 0.30
CA ALA A 239 -17.81 -3.47 1.39
C ALA A 239 -17.73 -1.95 1.64
N PRO A 240 -18.85 -1.21 1.64
CA PRO A 240 -18.83 0.23 1.84
C PRO A 240 -18.21 0.62 3.19
N VAL A 241 -17.08 1.34 3.14
CA VAL A 241 -16.43 1.95 4.30
C VAL A 241 -16.61 3.46 4.19
N ASN A 242 -17.00 4.12 5.27
CA ASN A 242 -17.17 5.57 5.36
C ASN A 242 -16.57 6.10 6.65
N HIS A 243 -16.56 7.43 6.81
CA HIS A 243 -16.11 8.11 8.03
C HIS A 243 -16.74 7.48 9.28
N GLY A 244 -15.89 7.20 10.28
CA GLY A 244 -16.27 6.56 11.53
C GLY A 244 -16.19 5.02 11.54
N ASN A 245 -16.06 4.35 10.38
CA ASN A 245 -15.75 2.92 10.33
C ASN A 245 -14.25 2.63 10.50
N SER A 246 -13.37 3.65 10.33
CA SER A 246 -11.92 3.51 10.53
C SER A 246 -11.61 3.05 11.95
N GLY A 247 -10.67 2.11 12.07
CA GLY A 247 -10.34 1.40 13.30
C GLY A 247 -11.30 0.25 13.65
N GLY A 248 -12.45 0.14 12.98
CA GLY A 248 -13.36 -0.98 13.12
C GLY A 248 -12.88 -2.23 12.38
N PRO A 249 -13.37 -3.43 12.76
CA PRO A 249 -12.95 -4.69 12.17
C PRO A 249 -13.64 -4.98 10.83
N THR A 250 -12.91 -5.65 9.96
CA THR A 250 -13.46 -6.42 8.82
C THR A 250 -13.42 -7.89 9.19
N PHE A 251 -14.56 -8.57 9.11
CA PHE A 251 -14.71 -10.00 9.45
C PHE A 251 -14.85 -10.87 8.20
N ASN A 252 -14.50 -12.15 8.32
CA ASN A 252 -14.92 -13.20 7.39
C ASN A 252 -16.36 -13.68 7.72
N ALA A 253 -16.86 -14.65 6.95
CA ALA A 253 -18.19 -15.24 7.16
C ALA A 253 -18.30 -16.04 8.49
N GLU A 254 -17.18 -16.43 9.08
CA GLU A 254 -17.11 -17.12 10.37
C GLU A 254 -17.11 -16.14 11.55
N GLY A 255 -16.94 -14.84 11.31
CA GLY A 255 -16.87 -13.80 12.34
C GLY A 255 -15.47 -13.62 12.94
N GLU A 256 -14.43 -14.05 12.24
CA GLU A 256 -13.05 -13.80 12.61
C GLU A 256 -12.54 -12.53 11.90
N VAL A 257 -11.69 -11.75 12.57
CA VAL A 257 -11.14 -10.52 12.03
C VAL A 257 -10.11 -10.83 10.96
N VAL A 258 -10.36 -10.41 9.72
CA VAL A 258 -9.43 -10.49 8.59
C VAL A 258 -8.68 -9.18 8.33
N GLY A 259 -9.16 -8.06 8.89
CA GLY A 259 -8.49 -6.77 8.76
C GLY A 259 -9.09 -5.68 9.64
N VAL A 260 -8.44 -4.51 9.64
CA VAL A 260 -8.87 -3.27 10.31
C VAL A 260 -9.17 -2.23 9.24
N ASN A 261 -10.40 -1.73 9.18
CA ASN A 261 -10.81 -0.68 8.24
C ASN A 261 -9.97 0.57 8.48
N THR A 262 -9.38 1.14 7.44
CA THR A 262 -8.44 2.26 7.58
C THR A 262 -8.77 3.40 6.63
N ALA A 263 -8.85 3.14 5.33
CA ALA A 263 -8.97 4.17 4.32
C ALA A 263 -9.97 3.81 3.21
N ILE A 264 -10.35 4.80 2.41
CA ILE A 264 -11.08 4.59 1.16
C ILE A 264 -10.40 5.37 0.03
N PHE A 265 -10.50 4.85 -1.18
CA PHE A 265 -10.29 5.65 -2.37
C PHE A 265 -11.60 6.35 -2.73
N SER A 266 -11.61 7.68 -2.72
CA SER A 266 -12.84 8.44 -2.98
C SER A 266 -12.55 9.80 -3.61
N PRO A 267 -13.10 10.08 -4.80
CA PRO A 267 -13.05 11.41 -5.39
C PRO A 267 -14.00 12.43 -4.71
N SER A 268 -15.00 11.94 -3.98
CA SER A 268 -16.10 12.77 -3.42
C SER A 268 -16.20 12.72 -1.89
N GLY A 269 -15.29 11.97 -1.22
CA GLY A 269 -15.32 11.76 0.24
C GLY A 269 -16.25 10.62 0.72
N GLY A 270 -17.13 10.09 -0.11
CA GLY A 270 -17.98 8.93 0.20
C GLY A 270 -17.48 7.64 -0.44
N SER A 271 -17.92 6.47 0.06
CA SER A 271 -17.55 5.17 -0.51
C SER A 271 -18.00 5.01 -1.95
N VAL A 272 -17.09 4.60 -2.81
CA VAL A 272 -17.34 4.21 -4.22
C VAL A 272 -17.07 2.72 -4.45
N GLY A 273 -17.03 1.90 -3.38
CA GLY A 273 -16.74 0.47 -3.46
C GLY A 273 -15.23 0.15 -3.50
N ILE A 274 -14.39 1.08 -3.06
CA ILE A 274 -12.95 0.87 -2.94
C ILE A 274 -12.54 1.25 -1.52
N GLY A 275 -12.56 0.26 -0.62
CA GLY A 275 -12.12 0.37 0.76
C GLY A 275 -10.83 -0.40 0.99
N PHE A 276 -10.06 -0.01 2.01
CA PHE A 276 -8.81 -0.64 2.40
C PHE A 276 -8.84 -0.99 3.88
N ALA A 277 -8.40 -2.21 4.17
CA ALA A 277 -8.24 -2.71 5.53
C ALA A 277 -6.81 -3.23 5.72
N ILE A 278 -6.19 -2.93 6.87
CA ILE A 278 -4.90 -3.48 7.29
C ILE A 278 -5.08 -4.97 7.55
N ALA A 279 -4.31 -5.82 6.89
CA ALA A 279 -4.45 -7.27 6.98
C ALA A 279 -4.21 -7.79 8.41
N SER A 280 -4.98 -8.82 8.82
CA SER A 280 -4.98 -9.32 10.20
C SER A 280 -3.64 -9.90 10.67
N ASP A 281 -2.79 -10.38 9.79
CA ASP A 281 -1.44 -10.85 10.09
C ASP A 281 -0.51 -9.69 10.48
N VAL A 282 -0.62 -8.54 9.81
CA VAL A 282 0.06 -7.30 10.21
C VAL A 282 -0.44 -6.85 11.58
N VAL A 283 -1.78 -6.81 11.75
CA VAL A 283 -2.42 -6.39 13.03
C VAL A 283 -1.94 -7.25 14.20
N LYS A 284 -1.95 -8.59 14.05
CA LYS A 284 -1.49 -9.51 15.11
C LYS A 284 -0.07 -9.23 15.56
N ASN A 285 0.85 -9.04 14.61
CA ASN A 285 2.26 -8.78 14.91
C ASN A 285 2.46 -7.43 15.62
N VAL A 286 1.79 -6.38 15.14
CA VAL A 286 1.87 -5.04 15.74
C VAL A 286 1.27 -5.04 17.14
N VAL A 287 0.05 -5.55 17.28
CA VAL A 287 -0.66 -5.60 18.59
C VAL A 287 0.12 -6.36 19.65
N GLN A 288 0.75 -7.49 19.28
CA GLN A 288 1.58 -8.25 20.22
C GLN A 288 2.76 -7.41 20.72
N GLN A 289 3.47 -6.70 19.81
CA GLN A 289 4.59 -5.85 20.22
C GLN A 289 4.13 -4.64 21.04
N LEU A 290 3.01 -4.00 20.68
CA LEU A 290 2.45 -2.90 21.45
C LEU A 290 2.04 -3.34 22.85
N LYS A 291 1.47 -4.55 22.97
CA LYS A 291 1.08 -5.14 24.28
C LYS A 291 2.30 -5.42 25.16
N ASP A 292 3.37 -5.99 24.58
CA ASP A 292 4.55 -6.43 25.34
C ASP A 292 5.50 -5.27 25.66
N ASN A 293 5.66 -4.31 24.74
CA ASN A 293 6.72 -3.29 24.79
C ASN A 293 6.21 -1.85 24.73
N GLY A 294 4.94 -1.64 24.45
CA GLY A 294 4.36 -0.29 24.21
C GLY A 294 4.78 0.35 22.88
N SER A 295 5.60 -0.31 22.08
CA SER A 295 6.13 0.18 20.80
C SER A 295 6.49 -0.96 19.86
N VAL A 296 6.52 -0.68 18.56
CA VAL A 296 6.90 -1.65 17.52
C VAL A 296 8.36 -1.47 17.15
N THR A 297 9.11 -2.56 17.20
CA THR A 297 10.52 -2.60 16.79
C THR A 297 10.66 -3.40 15.51
N ARG A 298 11.25 -2.79 14.46
CA ARG A 298 11.43 -3.41 13.15
C ARG A 298 12.87 -3.72 12.85
N GLY A 299 13.10 -4.83 12.14
CA GLY A 299 14.39 -5.08 11.50
C GLY A 299 14.68 -4.02 10.45
N TRP A 300 15.94 -3.69 10.26
CA TRP A 300 16.39 -2.64 9.35
C TRP A 300 17.74 -3.00 8.73
N ILE A 301 17.88 -2.73 7.42
CA ILE A 301 19.15 -2.91 6.72
C ILE A 301 19.77 -1.59 6.26
N GLY A 302 18.98 -0.52 6.14
CA GLY A 302 19.47 0.82 5.80
C GLY A 302 19.85 0.97 4.33
N VAL A 303 18.93 0.63 3.45
CA VAL A 303 19.04 0.85 2.00
C VAL A 303 17.92 1.76 1.52
N GLN A 304 18.21 2.57 0.51
CA GLN A 304 17.20 3.20 -0.34
C GLN A 304 16.94 2.26 -1.52
N ILE A 305 15.70 1.90 -1.72
CA ILE A 305 15.30 0.91 -2.71
C ILE A 305 14.22 1.47 -3.64
N GLN A 306 14.15 0.95 -4.84
CA GLN A 306 13.15 1.30 -5.83
C GLN A 306 12.72 0.10 -6.67
N ASN A 307 11.58 0.25 -7.36
CA ASN A 307 11.08 -0.75 -8.29
C ASN A 307 12.02 -0.96 -9.48
N VAL A 308 12.10 -2.20 -9.94
CA VAL A 308 12.77 -2.56 -11.19
C VAL A 308 11.79 -2.33 -12.34
N THR A 309 11.93 -1.22 -13.07
CA THR A 309 11.13 -0.96 -14.27
C THR A 309 11.64 -1.77 -15.46
N PRO A 310 10.85 -1.94 -16.56
CA PRO A 310 11.32 -2.64 -17.76
C PRO A 310 12.65 -2.10 -18.29
N ASP A 311 12.77 -0.77 -18.42
CA ASP A 311 14.00 -0.12 -18.89
C ASP A 311 15.20 -0.41 -17.98
N LEU A 312 14.97 -0.42 -16.64
CA LEU A 312 16.01 -0.75 -15.65
C LEU A 312 16.42 -2.23 -15.72
N ALA A 313 15.45 -3.13 -15.92
CA ALA A 313 15.72 -4.55 -16.06
C ALA A 313 16.62 -4.83 -17.27
N ASP A 314 16.33 -4.21 -18.42
CA ASP A 314 17.11 -4.34 -19.64
C ASP A 314 18.55 -3.81 -19.45
N ASP A 315 18.70 -2.61 -18.85
CA ASP A 315 20.03 -2.00 -18.62
C ASP A 315 20.87 -2.76 -17.58
N LEU A 316 20.21 -3.41 -16.60
CA LEU A 316 20.87 -4.22 -15.57
C LEU A 316 21.06 -5.69 -15.99
N GLY A 317 20.56 -6.08 -17.18
CA GLY A 317 20.63 -7.45 -17.68
C GLY A 317 19.81 -8.46 -16.90
N LEU A 318 18.68 -8.03 -16.32
CA LEU A 318 17.76 -8.88 -15.57
C LEU A 318 16.80 -9.59 -16.52
N LYS A 319 16.32 -10.76 -16.13
CA LYS A 319 15.35 -11.54 -16.93
C LYS A 319 13.92 -11.07 -16.74
N ASP A 320 13.62 -10.45 -15.59
CA ASP A 320 12.30 -9.97 -15.20
C ASP A 320 12.44 -8.72 -14.31
N GLN A 321 11.31 -8.17 -13.88
CA GLN A 321 11.22 -6.96 -13.07
C GLN A 321 11.08 -7.26 -11.57
N THR A 322 11.39 -8.49 -11.13
CA THR A 322 11.28 -8.87 -9.72
C THR A 322 12.48 -8.39 -8.91
N GLY A 323 12.21 -8.11 -7.62
CA GLY A 323 13.23 -7.67 -6.68
C GLY A 323 13.20 -6.16 -6.38
N ALA A 324 14.17 -5.74 -5.57
CA ALA A 324 14.33 -4.36 -5.14
C ALA A 324 15.71 -3.83 -5.57
N LEU A 325 15.73 -2.81 -6.43
CA LEU A 325 16.96 -2.15 -6.85
C LEU A 325 17.46 -1.24 -5.71
N VAL A 326 18.69 -1.44 -5.27
CA VAL A 326 19.36 -0.60 -4.27
C VAL A 326 19.87 0.67 -4.93
N ALA A 327 19.22 1.80 -4.66
CA ALA A 327 19.67 3.11 -5.10
C ALA A 327 20.89 3.58 -4.28
N ALA A 328 20.84 3.40 -2.95
CA ALA A 328 21.96 3.66 -2.06
C ALA A 328 21.92 2.76 -0.81
N ALA A 329 23.07 2.39 -0.28
CA ALA A 329 23.22 1.88 1.09
C ALA A 329 23.60 3.06 2.00
N GLN A 330 22.84 3.27 3.07
CA GLN A 330 23.10 4.34 4.01
C GLN A 330 24.43 4.11 4.73
N LYS A 331 25.17 5.20 4.95
CA LYS A 331 26.42 5.14 5.70
C LYS A 331 26.19 4.56 7.10
N ASP A 332 27.09 3.71 7.56
CA ASP A 332 27.02 3.05 8.87
C ASP A 332 25.80 2.13 9.07
N SER A 333 25.12 1.75 7.97
CA SER A 333 24.00 0.79 7.99
C SER A 333 24.47 -0.67 7.97
N PRO A 334 23.61 -1.63 8.41
CA PRO A 334 23.87 -3.05 8.27
C PRO A 334 24.18 -3.50 6.84
N ALA A 335 23.48 -2.96 5.86
CA ALA A 335 23.70 -3.27 4.45
C ALA A 335 25.06 -2.77 3.96
N ALA A 336 25.46 -1.55 4.32
CA ALA A 336 26.78 -1.02 3.98
C ALA A 336 27.90 -1.84 4.64
N ALA A 337 27.75 -2.20 5.93
CA ALA A 337 28.70 -3.04 6.66
C ALA A 337 28.84 -4.45 6.05
N ALA A 338 27.76 -5.02 5.53
CA ALA A 338 27.73 -6.30 4.83
C ALA A 338 28.24 -6.23 3.38
N GLY A 339 28.47 -5.03 2.83
CA GLY A 339 29.01 -4.84 1.48
C GLY A 339 27.94 -4.80 0.38
N VAL A 340 26.67 -4.51 0.71
CA VAL A 340 25.62 -4.15 -0.28
C VAL A 340 26.00 -2.82 -0.91
N LYS A 341 25.80 -2.70 -2.23
CA LYS A 341 26.21 -1.54 -3.02
C LYS A 341 25.03 -0.99 -3.80
N SER A 342 25.14 0.27 -4.17
CA SER A 342 24.28 0.90 -5.17
C SER A 342 24.34 0.10 -6.49
N GLY A 343 23.20 -0.12 -7.15
CA GLY A 343 23.07 -0.95 -8.34
C GLY A 343 22.87 -2.45 -8.08
N ASP A 344 22.92 -2.93 -6.83
CA ASP A 344 22.50 -4.30 -6.49
C ASP A 344 20.99 -4.46 -6.62
N VAL A 345 20.51 -5.58 -7.13
CA VAL A 345 19.09 -5.93 -7.10
C VAL A 345 18.90 -7.07 -6.11
N ILE A 346 18.20 -6.79 -5.00
CA ILE A 346 17.90 -7.80 -3.98
C ILE A 346 16.72 -8.63 -4.48
N THR A 347 16.95 -9.94 -4.65
CA THR A 347 15.99 -10.88 -5.25
C THR A 347 15.45 -11.91 -4.27
N THR A 348 16.17 -12.18 -3.15
CA THR A 348 15.70 -13.12 -2.12
C THR A 348 16.11 -12.67 -0.72
N VAL A 349 15.29 -13.04 0.28
CA VAL A 349 15.61 -12.97 1.72
C VAL A 349 15.45 -14.37 2.31
N ASP A 350 16.50 -14.95 2.89
CA ASP A 350 16.54 -16.31 3.42
C ASP A 350 16.06 -17.38 2.40
N GLY A 351 16.28 -17.15 1.10
CA GLY A 351 15.88 -18.01 0.00
C GLY A 351 14.47 -17.75 -0.53
N GLU A 352 13.66 -16.95 0.13
CA GLU A 352 12.32 -16.54 -0.29
C GLU A 352 12.41 -15.39 -1.30
N THR A 353 11.73 -15.50 -2.44
CA THR A 353 11.74 -14.49 -3.50
C THR A 353 11.16 -13.16 -3.02
N VAL A 354 11.84 -12.08 -3.34
CA VAL A 354 11.38 -10.70 -3.15
C VAL A 354 10.69 -10.24 -4.43
N ALA A 355 9.43 -9.90 -4.34
CA ALA A 355 8.65 -9.45 -5.49
C ALA A 355 8.99 -8.00 -5.89
N ASP A 356 9.06 -7.11 -4.90
CA ASP A 356 9.21 -5.67 -5.07
C ASP A 356 9.84 -5.02 -3.80
N PRO A 357 10.12 -3.70 -3.80
CA PRO A 357 10.66 -2.98 -2.63
C PRO A 357 9.79 -3.06 -1.38
N HIS A 358 8.46 -3.02 -1.50
CA HIS A 358 7.55 -3.12 -0.36
C HIS A 358 7.60 -4.51 0.27
N ASP A 359 7.66 -5.56 -0.56
CA ASP A 359 7.84 -6.94 -0.07
C ASP A 359 9.16 -7.10 0.68
N LEU A 360 10.27 -6.54 0.15
CA LEU A 360 11.55 -6.52 0.86
C LEU A 360 11.44 -5.80 2.22
N ALA A 361 10.86 -4.60 2.23
CA ALA A 361 10.72 -3.81 3.45
C ALA A 361 9.89 -4.54 4.53
N ARG A 362 8.75 -5.13 4.15
CA ARG A 362 7.90 -5.92 5.06
C ARG A 362 8.62 -7.13 5.62
N ARG A 363 9.30 -7.92 4.77
CA ARG A 363 10.05 -9.12 5.21
C ARG A 363 11.15 -8.76 6.20
N ILE A 364 11.97 -7.76 5.89
CA ILE A 364 13.05 -7.31 6.78
C ILE A 364 12.48 -6.78 8.09
N ALA A 365 11.42 -5.97 8.06
CA ALA A 365 10.76 -5.44 9.25
C ALA A 365 10.22 -6.55 10.16
N ALA A 366 9.54 -7.56 9.59
CA ALA A 366 8.94 -8.67 10.33
C ALA A 366 9.96 -9.57 11.03
N LEU A 367 11.17 -9.68 10.50
CA LEU A 367 12.22 -10.51 11.09
C LEU A 367 12.79 -9.94 12.39
N GLY A 368 12.60 -8.63 12.64
CA GLY A 368 13.11 -7.93 13.82
C GLY A 368 14.62 -7.69 13.80
N PRO A 369 15.13 -6.87 14.75
CA PRO A 369 16.56 -6.55 14.82
C PRO A 369 17.40 -7.71 15.36
N LYS A 370 18.73 -7.62 15.14
CA LYS A 370 19.77 -8.57 15.62
C LYS A 370 19.72 -9.95 14.95
N LYS A 371 18.78 -10.23 14.06
CA LYS A 371 18.74 -11.46 13.27
C LYS A 371 19.68 -11.34 12.07
N THR A 372 20.47 -12.38 11.78
CA THR A 372 21.26 -12.47 10.55
C THR A 372 20.41 -13.15 9.47
N VAL A 373 20.32 -12.52 8.30
CA VAL A 373 19.56 -12.98 7.15
C VAL A 373 20.48 -13.11 5.93
N LYS A 374 20.14 -14.03 5.03
CA LYS A 374 20.80 -14.21 3.74
C LYS A 374 20.09 -13.41 2.67
N LEU A 375 20.74 -12.36 2.17
CA LEU A 375 20.24 -11.61 1.02
C LEU A 375 20.83 -12.19 -0.26
N GLY A 376 20.00 -12.76 -1.13
CA GLY A 376 20.35 -13.05 -2.51
C GLY A 376 20.19 -11.79 -3.34
N LEU A 377 21.21 -11.45 -4.11
CA LEU A 377 21.19 -10.25 -4.96
C LEU A 377 21.90 -10.51 -6.30
N ILE A 378 21.58 -9.68 -7.28
CA ILE A 378 22.26 -9.63 -8.57
C ILE A 378 23.10 -8.35 -8.61
N ARG A 379 24.40 -8.51 -8.86
CA ARG A 379 25.39 -7.42 -9.03
C ARG A 379 26.06 -7.54 -10.37
N ASN A 380 25.94 -6.53 -11.22
CA ASN A 380 26.51 -6.55 -12.58
C ASN A 380 26.12 -7.83 -13.35
N GLY A 381 24.86 -8.24 -13.29
CA GLY A 381 24.34 -9.44 -13.96
C GLY A 381 24.72 -10.77 -13.31
N SER A 382 25.50 -10.77 -12.22
CA SER A 382 25.96 -12.00 -11.53
C SER A 382 25.24 -12.21 -10.19
N PRO A 383 24.66 -13.40 -9.95
CA PRO A 383 24.01 -13.68 -8.66
C PRO A 383 25.06 -13.88 -7.56
N MET A 384 24.74 -13.38 -6.36
CA MET A 384 25.54 -13.57 -5.16
C MET A 384 24.67 -13.57 -3.90
N THR A 385 25.22 -14.04 -2.78
CA THR A 385 24.55 -14.04 -1.47
C THR A 385 25.41 -13.32 -0.46
N ILE A 386 24.77 -12.48 0.37
CA ILE A 386 25.42 -11.71 1.43
C ILE A 386 24.68 -11.94 2.74
N ASP A 387 25.41 -12.23 3.83
CA ASP A 387 24.84 -12.30 5.16
C ASP A 387 24.76 -10.90 5.77
N VAL A 388 23.57 -10.48 6.22
CA VAL A 388 23.33 -9.17 6.82
C VAL A 388 22.71 -9.35 8.20
N THR A 389 23.33 -8.78 9.23
CA THR A 389 22.75 -8.74 10.57
C THR A 389 21.88 -7.49 10.69
N LEU A 390 20.57 -7.70 10.89
CA LEU A 390 19.58 -6.61 10.93
C LEU A 390 19.84 -5.66 12.11
N GLY A 391 19.81 -4.37 11.84
CA GLY A 391 19.80 -3.32 12.84
C GLY A 391 18.39 -3.03 13.35
N THR A 392 18.30 -2.14 14.34
CA THR A 392 17.03 -1.51 14.72
C THR A 392 16.82 -0.31 13.84
N MET A 393 15.59 -0.12 13.32
CA MET A 393 15.23 1.06 12.54
C MET A 393 15.48 2.32 13.40
N PRO A 394 16.29 3.30 12.91
CA PRO A 394 16.49 4.56 13.64
C PRO A 394 15.18 5.30 13.81
N ALA A 395 14.98 5.97 14.96
CA ALA A 395 13.90 6.93 15.11
C ALA A 395 14.13 8.09 14.11
N GLU A 396 13.08 8.55 13.47
CA GLU A 396 13.16 9.66 12.51
C GLU A 396 13.67 10.90 13.22
N LYS A 397 14.82 11.41 12.75
CA LYS A 397 15.26 12.78 13.07
C LYS A 397 14.67 13.64 11.97
N THR A 398 13.79 14.56 12.34
CA THR A 398 13.35 15.64 11.46
C THR A 398 14.58 16.34 10.88
N ALA A 399 14.82 16.15 9.58
CA ALA A 399 15.90 16.82 8.88
C ALA A 399 15.50 18.30 8.73
N ALA A 400 16.21 19.18 9.44
CA ALA A 400 16.12 20.62 9.21
C ALA A 400 16.58 20.92 7.78
N ALA A 401 15.74 21.59 7.01
CA ALA A 401 16.04 22.03 5.66
C ALA A 401 17.20 23.03 5.67
N GLU A 402 18.34 22.63 5.08
CA GLU A 402 19.42 23.57 4.78
C GLU A 402 19.06 24.38 3.53
N SER A 403 18.88 25.67 3.72
CA SER A 403 18.67 26.67 2.65
C SER A 403 19.90 26.75 1.76
N ARG A 404 19.71 26.63 0.44
CA ARG A 404 20.76 26.75 -0.59
C ARG A 404 20.79 28.16 -1.15
N ASN A 405 21.95 28.77 -1.08
CA ASN A 405 22.28 29.99 -1.84
C ASN A 405 22.67 29.60 -3.28
N SER A 406 22.07 30.32 -4.22
CA SER A 406 22.34 30.19 -5.66
C SER A 406 23.53 31.08 -6.05
N ASP A 407 24.56 30.50 -6.68
CA ASP A 407 25.55 31.27 -7.47
C ASP A 407 25.59 30.68 -8.88
N ASP A 408 25.52 31.58 -9.88
CA ASP A 408 25.49 31.32 -11.30
C ASP A 408 26.86 30.85 -11.81
N ASP A 409 26.91 29.74 -12.51
CA ASP A 409 28.02 29.34 -13.37
C ASP A 409 27.51 28.65 -14.65
N GLU A 410 28.22 28.85 -15.80
CA GLU A 410 27.78 28.45 -17.15
C GLU A 410 27.53 26.95 -17.26
N GLY A 411 26.25 26.57 -17.39
CA GLY A 411 25.81 25.18 -17.57
C GLY A 411 25.91 24.70 -19.02
N SER A 412 26.26 23.44 -19.21
CA SER A 412 26.20 22.77 -20.51
C SER A 412 24.76 22.37 -20.83
N ALA A 413 24.24 22.83 -21.97
CA ALA A 413 22.90 22.50 -22.43
C ALA A 413 22.87 21.18 -23.20
N LEU A 414 22.11 20.19 -22.69
CA LEU A 414 21.73 18.98 -23.44
C LEU A 414 20.42 19.25 -24.17
N ALA A 415 20.46 20.17 -25.13
CA ALA A 415 19.28 20.71 -25.82
C ALA A 415 18.34 19.63 -26.39
N LYS A 416 18.88 18.44 -26.74
CA LYS A 416 18.08 17.31 -27.29
C LYS A 416 17.31 16.54 -26.23
N LEU A 417 17.69 16.62 -24.96
CA LEU A 417 17.02 15.96 -23.85
C LEU A 417 16.23 16.95 -22.99
N GLY A 418 16.28 18.25 -23.34
CA GLY A 418 15.64 19.31 -22.57
C GLY A 418 16.32 19.55 -21.22
N LEU A 419 17.67 19.37 -21.12
CA LEU A 419 18.39 19.51 -19.86
C LEU A 419 19.46 20.61 -19.94
N THR A 420 19.47 21.46 -18.93
CA THR A 420 20.60 22.35 -18.61
C THR A 420 21.27 21.84 -17.33
N LEU A 421 22.59 21.62 -17.42
CA LEU A 421 23.38 21.05 -16.31
C LEU A 421 24.43 22.06 -15.83
N ARG A 422 24.74 22.04 -14.53
CA ARG A 422 25.82 22.84 -13.92
C ARG A 422 26.61 21.98 -12.90
N PRO A 423 27.89 22.30 -12.61
CA PRO A 423 28.64 21.63 -11.56
C PRO A 423 27.96 21.78 -10.20
N ALA A 424 28.01 20.75 -9.36
CA ALA A 424 27.54 20.82 -7.98
C ALA A 424 28.66 21.47 -7.12
N HIS A 425 28.54 22.75 -6.78
CA HIS A 425 29.52 23.42 -5.93
C HIS A 425 29.53 22.81 -4.52
N GLY A 426 30.68 22.25 -4.10
CA GLY A 426 30.89 21.70 -2.74
C GLY A 426 30.26 20.33 -2.49
N GLN A 427 29.65 19.68 -3.50
CA GLN A 427 29.07 18.33 -3.42
C GLN A 427 29.53 17.49 -4.63
N ASP A 428 29.51 16.15 -4.49
CA ASP A 428 29.74 15.25 -5.62
C ASP A 428 28.51 15.29 -6.54
N GLY A 429 28.76 15.31 -7.88
CA GLY A 429 27.70 15.22 -8.88
C GLY A 429 27.55 16.47 -9.77
N VAL A 430 26.50 16.45 -10.59
CA VAL A 430 26.12 17.50 -11.55
C VAL A 430 24.67 17.91 -11.28
N VAL A 431 24.43 19.19 -11.03
CA VAL A 431 23.09 19.73 -10.73
C VAL A 431 22.32 19.94 -12.03
N VAL A 432 21.07 19.52 -12.04
CA VAL A 432 20.10 19.85 -13.09
C VAL A 432 19.60 21.28 -12.84
N ALA A 433 20.09 22.22 -13.63
CA ALA A 433 19.76 23.62 -13.50
C ALA A 433 18.37 23.95 -14.06
N GLU A 434 17.99 23.30 -15.17
CA GLU A 434 16.70 23.47 -15.83
C GLU A 434 16.30 22.19 -16.56
N VAL A 435 14.99 21.90 -16.57
CA VAL A 435 14.39 20.78 -17.30
C VAL A 435 13.26 21.35 -18.16
N ASP A 436 13.31 21.09 -19.45
CA ASP A 436 12.20 21.37 -20.35
C ASP A 436 11.02 20.46 -19.97
N PRO A 437 9.86 20.99 -19.58
CA PRO A 437 8.72 20.17 -19.18
C PRO A 437 8.20 19.24 -20.28
N ASP A 438 8.43 19.56 -21.54
CA ASP A 438 8.07 18.75 -22.70
C ASP A 438 9.26 17.90 -23.20
N GLY A 439 10.38 17.91 -22.48
CA GLY A 439 11.61 17.22 -22.83
C GLY A 439 11.67 15.77 -22.36
N ALA A 440 12.41 14.92 -23.07
CA ALA A 440 12.56 13.49 -22.74
C ALA A 440 13.11 13.22 -21.33
N ALA A 441 13.78 14.15 -20.70
CA ALA A 441 14.28 14.05 -19.32
C ALA A 441 13.16 14.28 -18.30
N ALA A 442 12.23 15.19 -18.57
CA ALA A 442 11.04 15.40 -17.73
C ALA A 442 10.14 14.17 -17.73
N ASP A 443 9.94 13.53 -18.90
CA ASP A 443 9.18 12.27 -19.03
C ASP A 443 9.76 11.13 -18.18
N LYS A 444 11.08 11.15 -17.93
CA LYS A 444 11.77 10.19 -17.04
C LYS A 444 11.85 10.65 -15.58
N GLY A 445 11.19 11.74 -15.25
CA GLY A 445 11.00 12.23 -13.89
C GLY A 445 12.17 13.06 -13.35
N LEU A 446 13.11 13.53 -14.17
CA LEU A 446 14.10 14.52 -13.74
C LEU A 446 13.42 15.85 -13.44
N LYS A 447 13.89 16.52 -12.39
CA LYS A 447 13.37 17.82 -11.95
C LYS A 447 14.54 18.80 -11.78
N GLN A 448 14.24 20.08 -11.89
CA GLN A 448 15.18 21.14 -11.51
C GLN A 448 15.62 20.95 -10.05
N GLY A 449 16.92 21.05 -9.81
CA GLY A 449 17.53 20.84 -8.50
C GLY A 449 18.00 19.42 -8.21
N ASP A 450 17.63 18.42 -9.02
CA ASP A 450 18.20 17.09 -8.92
C ASP A 450 19.71 17.10 -9.18
N VAL A 451 20.44 16.20 -8.51
CA VAL A 451 21.91 16.04 -8.69
C VAL A 451 22.22 14.71 -9.34
N ILE A 452 22.79 14.72 -10.55
CA ILE A 452 23.27 13.53 -11.23
C ILE A 452 24.57 13.08 -10.58
N LEU A 453 24.61 11.88 -10.00
CA LEU A 453 25.76 11.31 -9.31
C LEU A 453 26.57 10.36 -10.18
N GLU A 454 25.87 9.58 -11.03
CA GLU A 454 26.47 8.58 -11.89
C GLU A 454 25.75 8.48 -13.23
N VAL A 455 26.49 8.18 -14.29
CA VAL A 455 25.95 7.85 -15.61
C VAL A 455 26.66 6.59 -16.11
N ALA A 456 25.89 5.57 -16.53
CA ALA A 456 26.43 4.28 -16.98
C ALA A 456 27.40 3.62 -15.97
N GLY A 457 27.11 3.73 -14.64
CA GLY A 457 27.92 3.19 -13.57
C GLY A 457 29.22 3.97 -13.29
N LYS A 458 29.41 5.13 -13.90
CA LYS A 458 30.56 6.01 -13.67
C LYS A 458 30.12 7.27 -12.93
N SER A 459 30.80 7.61 -11.83
CA SER A 459 30.57 8.86 -11.11
C SER A 459 30.92 10.06 -11.99
N VAL A 460 30.08 11.11 -11.96
CA VAL A 460 30.23 12.34 -12.72
C VAL A 460 30.36 13.54 -11.78
N LYS A 461 31.19 14.52 -12.14
CA LYS A 461 31.39 15.75 -11.37
C LYS A 461 31.23 17.01 -12.22
N ARG A 462 31.23 16.87 -13.54
CA ARG A 462 31.12 17.98 -14.49
C ARG A 462 30.07 17.66 -15.56
N PRO A 463 29.33 18.68 -16.05
CA PRO A 463 28.34 18.51 -17.10
C PRO A 463 28.84 17.79 -18.34
N GLY A 464 30.09 18.07 -18.78
CA GLY A 464 30.71 17.39 -19.92
C GLY A 464 30.83 15.87 -19.74
N GLU A 465 31.07 15.38 -18.52
CA GLU A 465 31.17 13.93 -18.26
C GLU A 465 29.84 13.21 -18.43
N VAL A 466 28.72 13.89 -18.14
CA VAL A 466 27.37 13.38 -18.41
C VAL A 466 27.13 13.28 -19.93
N VAL A 467 27.50 14.32 -20.67
CA VAL A 467 27.39 14.35 -22.16
C VAL A 467 28.22 13.24 -22.78
N ASP A 468 29.47 13.10 -22.35
CA ASP A 468 30.39 12.08 -22.86
C ASP A 468 29.89 10.67 -22.61
N ALA A 469 29.34 10.41 -21.41
CA ALA A 469 28.79 9.11 -21.04
C ALA A 469 27.54 8.74 -21.88
N ILE A 470 26.66 9.70 -22.16
CA ILE A 470 25.49 9.50 -23.04
C ILE A 470 25.95 9.24 -24.48
N HIS A 471 26.93 9.99 -24.95
CA HIS A 471 27.48 9.79 -26.31
C HIS A 471 28.16 8.43 -26.44
N ALA A 472 28.93 7.98 -25.45
CA ALA A 472 29.53 6.66 -25.43
C ALA A 472 28.47 5.55 -25.48
N ALA A 473 27.43 5.64 -24.64
CA ALA A 473 26.32 4.69 -24.69
C ALA A 473 25.60 4.64 -26.01
N LYS A 474 25.43 5.81 -26.67
CA LYS A 474 24.88 5.89 -28.02
C LYS A 474 25.80 5.24 -29.08
N ALA A 475 27.12 5.43 -28.97
CA ALA A 475 28.10 4.81 -29.89
C ALA A 475 28.09 3.28 -29.70
N ASP A 476 27.89 2.78 -28.49
CA ASP A 476 27.73 1.35 -28.15
C ASP A 476 26.37 0.77 -28.60
N GLY A 477 25.52 1.57 -29.25
CA GLY A 477 24.22 1.14 -29.78
C GLY A 477 23.13 0.99 -28.71
N LYS A 478 23.35 1.44 -27.46
CA LYS A 478 22.33 1.43 -26.40
C LYS A 478 21.24 2.43 -26.71
N LYS A 479 19.98 2.06 -26.38
CA LYS A 479 18.80 2.92 -26.53
C LYS A 479 18.65 3.91 -25.39
N SER A 480 19.09 3.53 -24.19
CA SER A 480 19.05 4.30 -22.97
C SER A 480 20.37 4.19 -22.19
N VAL A 481 20.54 5.03 -21.20
CA VAL A 481 21.67 5.02 -20.28
C VAL A 481 21.16 5.14 -18.85
N LEU A 482 21.66 4.28 -17.97
CA LEU A 482 21.33 4.28 -16.55
C LEU A 482 21.97 5.50 -15.87
N VAL A 483 21.17 6.27 -15.14
CA VAL A 483 21.59 7.48 -14.41
C VAL A 483 21.15 7.39 -12.97
N ARG A 484 22.08 7.58 -12.03
CA ARG A 484 21.74 7.72 -10.60
C ARG A 484 21.65 9.18 -10.24
N VAL A 485 20.52 9.58 -9.70
CA VAL A 485 20.22 10.95 -9.28
C VAL A 485 19.90 11.01 -7.81
N LYS A 486 20.23 12.14 -7.19
CA LYS A 486 19.83 12.51 -5.83
C LYS A 486 18.84 13.67 -5.92
N SER A 487 17.66 13.48 -5.36
CA SER A 487 16.60 14.46 -5.20
C SER A 487 16.41 14.82 -3.71
N ASN A 488 15.46 15.70 -3.40
CA ASN A 488 15.05 15.95 -2.02
C ASN A 488 14.51 14.70 -1.32
N ASP A 489 13.87 13.80 -2.08
CA ASP A 489 13.25 12.55 -1.61
C ASP A 489 14.25 11.37 -1.48
N GLY A 490 15.54 11.60 -1.82
CA GLY A 490 16.57 10.55 -1.74
C GLY A 490 17.25 10.24 -3.07
N GLU A 491 17.97 9.12 -3.13
CA GLU A 491 18.67 8.66 -4.33
C GLU A 491 17.83 7.64 -5.09
N ARG A 492 17.84 7.75 -6.43
CA ARG A 492 17.13 6.84 -7.33
C ARG A 492 17.88 6.64 -8.64
N TYR A 493 17.59 5.55 -9.32
CA TYR A 493 17.99 5.34 -10.71
C TYR A 493 16.86 5.71 -11.66
N LEU A 494 17.26 6.22 -12.83
CA LEU A 494 16.37 6.42 -13.96
C LEU A 494 17.16 6.13 -15.24
N THR A 495 16.46 5.97 -16.37
CA THR A 495 17.06 5.77 -17.66
C THR A 495 16.84 7.00 -18.52
N LEU A 496 17.92 7.56 -19.11
CA LEU A 496 17.81 8.62 -20.10
C LEU A 496 17.97 8.04 -21.51
N PRO A 497 17.14 8.43 -22.48
CA PRO A 497 17.30 7.98 -23.86
C PRO A 497 18.58 8.54 -24.46
N THR A 498 19.28 7.74 -25.25
CA THR A 498 20.50 8.18 -25.97
C THR A 498 20.19 8.92 -27.27
N ARG A 499 18.92 8.93 -27.69
CA ARG A 499 18.41 9.69 -28.87
C ARG A 499 17.16 10.44 -28.41
N ALA A 500 17.02 11.70 -28.83
CA ALA A 500 15.75 12.39 -28.76
C ALA A 500 14.72 11.66 -29.64
N SER A 501 13.53 11.49 -29.17
CA SER A 501 12.39 10.92 -29.92
C SER A 501 12.03 11.83 -31.07
#